data_89596b007b8e72830612fd5513d9377d
#
_entry.id   89596b007b8e72830612fd5513d9377d
#
_cell.length_a   1.000
_cell.length_b   1.000
_cell.length_c   1.000
_cell.angle_alpha   90.00
_cell.angle_beta   90.00
_cell.angle_gamma   90.00
#
_symmetry.space_group_name_H-M   'P 1'
#
loop_
_entity.id
_entity.type
_entity.pdbx_description
1 polymer ?
#
loop_
_entity_poly.entity_id
_entity_poly.type
_entity_poly.pdbx_seq_one_letter_code
_entity_poly.pdbx_strand_id
1 'polypeptide(L)'
;MKKRTAIISLLAAAVLTIEALPAFATEGQVSPLEQLTQQQSQMESMGLPSGYNPASEEDNGYTAASGAYDANGQRIYAGATPIPIDPIDMPTATPRPELTFTYGEYTAAKLGFMFKSAVGYTVDDSASDTYILTEPASAVRDGYPCVITLQVTPITSNYSAKDVQTDLANYLKNLGAQYPGKWETWKAASKKLAGGTGYYNNYRGVMSDGTIVRGRVHMAIIGNNKLLTLHITCPGWYNTSYMKIYDNIYSSIKAIQ
;
A
#
# COMPACT_ATOMS: atom_id res chain seq x y z
N MET A 1 19.15 -22.10 32.75
CA MET A 1 18.29 -21.39 31.77
C MET A 1 19.12 -21.04 30.54
N LYS A 2 19.05 -21.85 29.48
CA LYS A 2 19.78 -21.59 28.22
C LYS A 2 18.97 -20.61 27.37
N LYS A 3 19.49 -19.42 27.13
CA LYS A 3 18.93 -18.44 26.22
C LYS A 3 18.93 -19.03 24.81
N ARG A 4 17.75 -19.30 24.27
CA ARG A 4 17.57 -19.76 22.90
C ARG A 4 17.56 -18.54 22.01
N THR A 5 18.65 -18.31 21.28
CA THR A 5 18.73 -17.36 20.20
C THR A 5 18.06 -18.05 19.00
N ALA A 6 16.81 -17.73 18.74
CA ALA A 6 16.22 -18.02 17.44
C ALA A 6 16.95 -17.16 16.43
N ILE A 7 17.74 -17.79 15.56
CA ILE A 7 18.30 -17.14 14.38
C ILE A 7 17.12 -16.94 13.43
N ILE A 8 16.44 -15.80 13.57
CA ILE A 8 15.56 -15.30 12.53
C ILE A 8 16.50 -14.92 11.41
N SER A 9 16.63 -15.79 10.41
CA SER A 9 17.24 -15.42 9.16
C SER A 9 16.47 -14.22 8.63
N LEU A 10 17.08 -13.05 8.76
CA LEU A 10 16.58 -11.81 8.22
C LEU A 10 16.57 -12.02 6.70
N LEU A 11 15.40 -12.39 6.16
CA LEU A 11 15.20 -12.29 4.73
C LEU A 11 15.40 -10.82 4.41
N ALA A 12 16.58 -10.48 3.87
CA ALA A 12 16.70 -9.30 3.06
C ALA A 12 15.66 -9.50 1.95
N ALA A 13 14.48 -8.89 2.13
CA ALA A 13 13.65 -8.62 1.00
C ALA A 13 14.62 -7.99 0.01
N ALA A 14 14.81 -8.62 -1.14
CA ALA A 14 15.50 -7.99 -2.23
C ALA A 14 14.74 -6.70 -2.49
N VAL A 15 15.18 -5.64 -1.84
CA VAL A 15 14.91 -4.30 -2.28
C VAL A 15 15.58 -4.31 -3.64
N LEU A 16 14.79 -4.54 -4.68
CA LEU A 16 15.14 -4.09 -5.99
C LEU A 16 15.44 -2.60 -5.78
N THR A 17 16.71 -2.27 -5.57
CA THR A 17 17.22 -0.96 -5.89
C THR A 17 16.96 -0.86 -7.38
N ILE A 18 15.79 -0.32 -7.71
CA ILE A 18 15.60 0.30 -9.01
C ILE A 18 16.66 1.38 -8.98
N GLU A 19 17.83 1.08 -9.55
CA GLU A 19 18.76 2.11 -9.95
C GLU A 19 17.90 3.05 -10.78
N ALA A 20 17.67 4.23 -10.25
CA ALA A 20 16.99 5.28 -10.94
C ALA A 20 17.73 5.42 -12.27
N LEU A 21 17.10 4.99 -13.34
CA LEU A 21 17.54 5.36 -14.68
C LEU A 21 17.78 6.87 -14.62
N PRO A 22 18.92 7.35 -15.10
CA PRO A 22 19.19 8.77 -15.09
C PRO A 22 18.00 9.42 -15.79
N ALA A 23 17.29 10.25 -15.04
CA ALA A 23 16.26 11.09 -15.60
C ALA A 23 16.95 11.84 -16.73
N PHE A 24 16.54 11.56 -17.96
CA PHE A 24 16.86 12.44 -19.08
C PHE A 24 16.25 13.78 -18.67
N ALA A 25 17.10 14.65 -18.15
CA ALA A 25 16.77 16.05 -17.98
C ALA A 25 16.49 16.59 -19.38
N THR A 26 15.23 16.65 -19.72
CA THR A 26 14.79 17.49 -20.83
C THR A 26 15.03 18.91 -20.35
N GLU A 27 16.08 19.54 -20.85
CA GLU A 27 16.33 20.97 -20.67
C GLU A 27 15.05 21.71 -21.02
N GLY A 28 14.44 22.38 -20.01
CA GLY A 28 13.30 23.26 -20.24
C GLY A 28 12.07 23.05 -19.36
N GLN A 29 11.98 22.02 -18.54
CA GLN A 29 10.86 21.92 -17.57
C GLN A 29 11.25 22.54 -16.24
N VAL A 30 10.71 23.73 -15.98
CA VAL A 30 10.75 24.40 -14.66
C VAL A 30 10.05 23.51 -13.63
N SER A 31 10.65 23.34 -12.46
CA SER A 31 10.05 22.52 -11.41
C SER A 31 8.68 23.08 -10.97
N PRO A 32 7.75 22.24 -10.46
CA PRO A 32 6.46 22.73 -9.97
C PRO A 32 6.59 23.81 -8.89
N LEU A 33 7.67 23.79 -8.11
CA LEU A 33 7.97 24.81 -7.10
C LEU A 33 8.40 26.14 -7.74
N GLU A 34 9.20 26.09 -8.80
CA GLU A 34 9.60 27.29 -9.57
C GLU A 34 8.43 27.90 -10.33
N GLN A 35 7.50 27.07 -10.83
CA GLN A 35 6.26 27.55 -11.45
C GLN A 35 5.37 28.29 -10.46
N LEU A 36 5.24 27.77 -9.22
CA LEU A 36 4.52 28.46 -8.15
C LEU A 36 5.17 29.77 -7.76
N THR A 37 6.49 29.82 -7.68
CA THR A 37 7.23 31.04 -7.36
C THR A 37 7.11 32.07 -8.49
N GLN A 38 7.12 31.65 -9.76
CA GLN A 38 6.91 32.51 -10.90
C GLN A 38 5.47 33.03 -10.97
N GLN A 39 4.46 32.22 -10.65
CA GLN A 39 3.07 32.68 -10.54
C GLN A 39 2.89 33.70 -9.42
N GLN A 40 3.52 33.50 -8.28
CA GLN A 40 3.50 34.48 -7.19
C GLN A 40 4.13 35.80 -7.59
N SER A 41 5.28 35.77 -8.24
CA SER A 41 5.95 36.98 -8.75
C SER A 41 5.15 37.71 -9.82
N GLN A 42 4.41 36.99 -10.67
CA GLN A 42 3.52 37.58 -11.65
C GLN A 42 2.28 38.23 -11.01
N MET A 43 1.73 37.67 -9.98
CA MET A 43 0.62 38.26 -9.23
C MET A 43 1.05 39.55 -8.49
N GLU A 44 2.26 39.57 -7.92
CA GLU A 44 2.82 40.77 -7.32
C GLU A 44 3.06 41.88 -8.36
N SER A 45 3.48 41.54 -9.59
CA SER A 45 3.70 42.52 -10.67
C SER A 45 2.39 43.09 -11.23
N MET A 46 1.26 42.44 -11.03
CA MET A 46 -0.06 42.93 -11.46
C MET A 46 -0.73 43.85 -10.43
N GLY A 47 -0.02 44.26 -9.35
CA GLY A 47 -0.53 45.20 -8.36
C GLY A 47 -1.65 44.64 -7.47
N LEU A 48 -1.78 43.35 -7.38
CA LEU A 48 -2.66 42.72 -6.42
C LEU A 48 -2.00 42.81 -5.01
N PRO A 49 -2.71 43.29 -3.97
CA PRO A 49 -2.11 43.49 -2.67
C PRO A 49 -1.56 42.17 -2.12
N SER A 50 -0.27 42.15 -1.89
CA SER A 50 0.43 41.10 -1.18
C SER A 50 -0.14 41.05 0.24
N GLY A 51 -0.82 39.94 0.58
CA GLY A 51 -1.25 39.70 1.94
C GLY A 51 -2.75 39.76 2.18
N TYR A 52 -3.54 39.00 1.43
CA TYR A 52 -4.89 38.71 1.87
C TYR A 52 -4.81 37.83 3.14
N ASN A 53 -4.95 38.48 4.30
CA ASN A 53 -5.08 37.80 5.57
C ASN A 53 -6.57 37.73 5.93
N PRO A 54 -7.22 36.56 5.83
CA PRO A 54 -8.65 36.42 6.12
C PRO A 54 -9.00 36.63 7.59
N ALA A 55 -8.02 36.90 8.46
CA ALA A 55 -8.21 37.08 9.90
C ALA A 55 -8.18 38.55 10.36
N SER A 56 -7.97 39.52 9.47
CA SER A 56 -8.10 40.93 9.83
C SER A 56 -9.49 41.43 9.42
N GLU A 57 -10.37 41.56 10.39
CA GLU A 57 -11.73 42.08 10.21
C GLU A 57 -11.76 43.60 9.88
N GLU A 58 -10.64 44.25 9.57
CA GLU A 58 -10.60 45.70 9.56
C GLU A 58 -10.45 46.34 8.18
N ASP A 59 -10.40 45.62 7.04
CA ASP A 59 -10.23 46.29 5.76
C ASP A 59 -10.93 45.64 4.57
N ASN A 60 -12.14 45.20 4.75
CA ASN A 60 -13.01 44.89 3.62
C ASN A 60 -13.81 46.14 3.29
N GLY A 61 -13.38 46.98 2.39
CA GLY A 61 -14.06 48.20 1.94
C GLY A 61 -15.60 48.14 1.70
N TYR A 62 -16.24 47.25 2.37
CA TYR A 62 -17.66 47.23 2.63
C TYR A 62 -17.89 48.09 3.88
N THR A 63 -18.04 49.40 3.67
CA THR A 63 -18.83 50.20 4.61
C THR A 63 -20.12 49.45 4.81
N ALA A 64 -20.23 48.81 5.98
CA ALA A 64 -21.48 48.22 6.38
C ALA A 64 -22.53 49.30 6.31
N ALA A 65 -23.35 49.30 5.26
CA ALA A 65 -24.55 50.12 5.24
C ALA A 65 -25.22 49.84 6.58
N SER A 66 -25.46 50.90 7.34
CA SER A 66 -26.04 50.87 8.67
C SER A 66 -27.18 49.87 8.68
N GLY A 67 -26.97 48.72 9.30
CA GLY A 67 -27.83 47.55 9.13
C GLY A 67 -29.22 47.88 9.63
N ALA A 68 -30.19 47.86 8.75
CA ALA A 68 -31.56 47.80 9.15
C ALA A 68 -31.79 46.44 9.85
N TYR A 69 -32.34 46.47 11.05
CA TYR A 69 -32.76 45.29 11.77
C TYR A 69 -34.28 45.17 11.71
N ASP A 70 -34.80 43.97 11.57
CA ASP A 70 -36.25 43.74 11.66
C ASP A 70 -36.75 43.89 13.12
N ALA A 71 -38.05 43.82 13.28
CA ALA A 71 -38.71 43.93 14.59
C ALA A 71 -38.27 42.87 15.60
N ASN A 72 -37.58 41.81 15.15
CA ASN A 72 -37.05 40.70 15.96
C ASN A 72 -35.53 40.82 16.19
N GLY A 73 -34.90 41.92 15.76
CA GLY A 73 -33.46 42.15 15.93
C GLY A 73 -32.56 41.36 14.93
N GLN A 74 -33.12 40.80 13.86
CA GLN A 74 -32.35 40.16 12.81
C GLN A 74 -31.91 41.20 11.77
N ARG A 75 -30.62 41.13 11.34
CA ARG A 75 -30.05 41.98 10.32
C ARG A 75 -30.76 41.79 8.98
N ILE A 76 -31.37 42.83 8.43
CA ILE A 76 -31.97 42.81 7.11
C ILE A 76 -30.82 43.10 6.11
N TYR A 77 -30.39 42.11 5.39
CA TYR A 77 -29.48 42.27 4.26
C TYR A 77 -30.30 42.71 3.04
N ALA A 78 -30.51 44.03 2.89
CA ALA A 78 -31.19 44.58 1.71
C ALA A 78 -30.34 44.33 0.47
N GLY A 79 -30.79 43.42 -0.38
CA GLY A 79 -30.27 43.26 -1.73
C GLY A 79 -29.31 42.11 -2.00
N ALA A 80 -28.97 41.29 -1.02
CA ALA A 80 -28.25 40.05 -1.32
C ALA A 80 -29.24 38.95 -1.80
N THR A 81 -29.50 38.93 -3.10
CA THR A 81 -30.09 37.76 -3.71
C THR A 81 -29.07 36.64 -3.55
N PRO A 82 -29.40 35.51 -2.89
CA PRO A 82 -28.46 34.37 -2.87
C PRO A 82 -28.12 34.01 -4.30
N ILE A 83 -26.87 34.15 -4.69
CA ILE A 83 -26.41 33.62 -5.96
C ILE A 83 -26.61 32.10 -5.84
N PRO A 84 -27.49 31.48 -6.66
CA PRO A 84 -27.61 30.03 -6.64
C PRO A 84 -26.24 29.49 -7.06
N ILE A 85 -25.52 28.92 -6.10
CA ILE A 85 -24.33 28.15 -6.38
C ILE A 85 -24.84 26.84 -6.95
N ASP A 86 -24.78 26.69 -8.27
CA ASP A 86 -25.02 25.39 -8.89
C ASP A 86 -24.14 24.35 -8.19
N PRO A 87 -24.67 23.19 -7.82
CA PRO A 87 -23.87 22.14 -7.23
C PRO A 87 -22.70 21.88 -8.17
N ILE A 88 -21.48 22.09 -7.70
CA ILE A 88 -20.28 21.70 -8.45
C ILE A 88 -20.38 20.20 -8.62
N ASP A 89 -20.66 19.73 -9.83
CA ASP A 89 -20.57 18.32 -10.18
C ASP A 89 -19.11 17.90 -9.97
N MET A 90 -18.83 17.41 -8.77
CA MET A 90 -17.53 16.81 -8.52
C MET A 90 -17.39 15.60 -9.43
N PRO A 91 -16.37 15.56 -10.28
CA PRO A 91 -16.18 14.44 -11.17
C PRO A 91 -16.12 13.16 -10.34
N THR A 92 -17.08 12.27 -10.57
CA THR A 92 -17.08 10.95 -9.95
C THR A 92 -15.79 10.25 -10.39
N ALA A 93 -14.97 9.84 -9.43
CA ALA A 93 -13.73 9.14 -9.74
C ALA A 93 -14.03 7.94 -10.64
N THR A 94 -13.47 7.94 -11.84
CA THR A 94 -13.63 6.82 -12.76
C THR A 94 -13.09 5.54 -12.10
N PRO A 95 -13.90 4.49 -11.94
CA PRO A 95 -13.44 3.25 -11.35
C PRO A 95 -12.24 2.71 -12.15
N ARG A 96 -11.17 2.34 -11.45
CA ARG A 96 -10.03 1.70 -12.10
C ARG A 96 -10.46 0.32 -12.65
N PRO A 97 -10.02 -0.04 -13.86
CA PRO A 97 -10.38 -1.33 -14.44
C PRO A 97 -9.87 -2.48 -13.58
N GLU A 98 -10.69 -3.51 -13.44
CA GLU A 98 -10.30 -4.72 -12.73
C GLU A 98 -9.25 -5.49 -13.53
N LEU A 99 -8.20 -5.97 -12.84
CA LEU A 99 -7.18 -6.81 -13.47
C LEU A 99 -7.68 -8.26 -13.52
N THR A 100 -7.44 -8.90 -14.64
CA THR A 100 -7.70 -10.32 -14.85
C THR A 100 -6.38 -11.06 -15.03
N PHE A 101 -6.30 -12.28 -14.47
CA PHE A 101 -5.10 -13.10 -14.52
C PHE A 101 -5.42 -14.48 -15.11
N THR A 102 -4.52 -14.98 -15.94
CA THR A 102 -4.49 -16.39 -16.31
C THR A 102 -3.65 -17.15 -15.29
N TYR A 103 -4.08 -18.33 -14.88
CA TYR A 103 -3.42 -19.12 -13.85
C TYR A 103 -2.75 -20.35 -14.43
N GLY A 104 -1.52 -20.62 -13.97
CA GLY A 104 -0.73 -21.80 -14.31
C GLY A 104 -0.18 -22.50 -13.08
N GLU A 105 0.30 -23.71 -13.24
CA GLU A 105 0.94 -24.48 -12.17
C GLU A 105 2.40 -24.07 -11.99
N TYR A 106 2.79 -23.92 -10.72
CA TYR A 106 4.16 -23.67 -10.30
C TYR A 106 4.60 -24.77 -9.35
N THR A 107 5.87 -25.16 -9.46
CA THR A 107 6.47 -26.19 -8.62
C THR A 107 7.65 -25.61 -7.87
N ALA A 108 7.47 -25.38 -6.56
CA ALA A 108 8.52 -25.02 -5.63
C ALA A 108 9.17 -26.29 -5.07
N ALA A 109 9.95 -26.99 -5.90
CA ALA A 109 10.49 -28.32 -5.57
C ALA A 109 11.33 -28.33 -4.30
N LYS A 110 12.18 -27.32 -4.08
CA LYS A 110 13.01 -27.17 -2.88
C LYS A 110 12.19 -27.04 -1.60
N LEU A 111 11.01 -26.42 -1.69
CA LEU A 111 10.08 -26.29 -0.56
C LEU A 111 9.17 -27.51 -0.38
N GLY A 112 9.04 -28.35 -1.42
CA GLY A 112 8.15 -29.51 -1.44
C GLY A 112 6.69 -29.16 -1.71
N PHE A 113 6.41 -28.07 -2.47
CA PHE A 113 5.04 -27.64 -2.79
C PHE A 113 4.81 -27.39 -4.28
N MET A 114 3.57 -27.61 -4.69
CA MET A 114 3.03 -27.15 -5.96
C MET A 114 1.76 -26.34 -5.72
N PHE A 115 1.49 -25.36 -6.59
CA PHE A 115 0.35 -24.44 -6.46
C PHE A 115 0.05 -23.76 -7.81
N LYS A 116 -1.10 -23.08 -7.90
CA LYS A 116 -1.48 -22.28 -9.07
C LYS A 116 -1.31 -20.78 -8.76
N SER A 117 -0.64 -20.07 -9.65
CA SER A 117 -0.44 -18.62 -9.56
C SER A 117 -0.58 -17.97 -10.94
N ALA A 118 -0.52 -16.64 -10.99
CA ALA A 118 -0.61 -15.90 -12.26
C ALA A 118 0.53 -16.27 -13.20
N VAL A 119 0.21 -16.52 -14.46
CA VAL A 119 1.17 -16.87 -15.51
C VAL A 119 2.01 -15.65 -15.89
N GLY A 120 3.28 -15.88 -16.24
CA GLY A 120 4.21 -14.86 -16.69
C GLY A 120 5.00 -14.17 -15.60
N TYR A 121 4.81 -14.56 -14.33
CA TYR A 121 5.64 -14.07 -13.24
C TYR A 121 7.06 -14.65 -13.33
N THR A 122 8.04 -13.82 -13.07
CA THR A 122 9.45 -14.26 -12.97
C THR A 122 9.63 -15.06 -11.69
N VAL A 123 10.29 -16.21 -11.82
CA VAL A 123 10.58 -17.13 -10.70
C VAL A 123 12.00 -16.89 -10.20
N ASP A 124 12.16 -16.75 -8.89
CA ASP A 124 13.43 -16.89 -8.19
C ASP A 124 13.31 -18.00 -7.15
N ASP A 125 14.01 -19.10 -7.39
CA ASP A 125 14.12 -20.27 -6.53
C ASP A 125 15.59 -20.53 -6.12
N SER A 126 16.46 -19.52 -6.20
CA SER A 126 17.88 -19.63 -5.89
C SER A 126 18.13 -20.11 -4.45
N ALA A 127 17.33 -19.62 -3.49
CA ALA A 127 17.38 -20.05 -2.09
C ALA A 127 16.78 -21.46 -1.87
N SER A 128 17.25 -22.14 -0.84
CA SER A 128 16.78 -23.50 -0.51
C SER A 128 15.46 -23.52 0.26
N ASP A 129 15.12 -22.41 0.90
CA ASP A 129 13.97 -22.26 1.82
C ASP A 129 12.93 -21.24 1.34
N THR A 130 13.17 -20.61 0.18
CA THR A 130 12.34 -19.51 -0.33
C THR A 130 12.10 -19.68 -1.83
N TYR A 131 10.88 -19.33 -2.25
CA TYR A 131 10.44 -19.30 -3.65
C TYR A 131 9.69 -18.00 -3.89
N ILE A 132 10.17 -17.20 -4.84
CA ILE A 132 9.63 -15.87 -5.10
C ILE A 132 9.07 -15.82 -6.53
N LEU A 133 7.88 -15.22 -6.64
CA LEU A 133 7.27 -14.86 -7.92
C LEU A 133 7.17 -13.34 -7.99
N THR A 134 7.73 -12.74 -9.02
CA THR A 134 7.70 -11.29 -9.25
C THR A 134 6.95 -10.97 -10.53
N GLU A 135 6.03 -10.03 -10.45
CA GLU A 135 5.29 -9.52 -11.60
C GLU A 135 6.28 -8.95 -12.64
N PRO A 136 6.10 -9.27 -13.96
CA PRO A 136 6.99 -8.76 -15.00
C PRO A 136 6.88 -7.23 -15.11
N ALA A 137 8.00 -6.56 -15.36
CA ALA A 137 8.08 -5.10 -15.41
C ALA A 137 7.04 -4.46 -16.36
N SER A 138 6.67 -5.14 -17.44
CA SER A 138 5.66 -4.68 -18.41
C SER A 138 4.24 -4.65 -17.84
N ALA A 139 3.96 -5.39 -16.74
CA ALA A 139 2.64 -5.48 -16.12
C ALA A 139 2.52 -4.61 -14.87
N VAL A 140 3.62 -4.10 -14.32
CA VAL A 140 3.67 -3.29 -13.08
C VAL A 140 2.70 -2.12 -13.13
N ARG A 141 1.95 -1.94 -12.04
CA ARG A 141 0.98 -0.85 -11.86
C ARG A 141 1.42 0.06 -10.70
N ASP A 142 1.13 1.33 -10.82
CA ASP A 142 1.43 2.34 -9.79
C ASP A 142 2.90 2.30 -9.31
N GLY A 143 3.84 1.91 -10.18
CA GLY A 143 5.27 1.86 -9.87
C GLY A 143 5.68 0.75 -8.88
N TYR A 144 4.78 -0.15 -8.49
CA TYR A 144 5.08 -1.22 -7.52
C TYR A 144 4.66 -2.59 -8.05
N PRO A 145 5.58 -3.56 -8.19
CA PRO A 145 5.26 -4.90 -8.68
C PRO A 145 4.52 -5.72 -7.62
N CYS A 146 3.66 -6.62 -8.08
CA CYS A 146 3.18 -7.68 -7.22
C CYS A 146 4.30 -8.69 -7.00
N VAL A 147 4.59 -8.99 -5.73
CA VAL A 147 5.57 -10.01 -5.34
C VAL A 147 4.90 -11.02 -4.41
N ILE A 148 5.16 -12.29 -4.69
CA ILE A 148 4.64 -13.41 -3.91
C ILE A 148 5.83 -14.23 -3.41
N THR A 149 5.91 -14.41 -2.11
CA THR A 149 6.99 -15.17 -1.47
C THR A 149 6.39 -16.35 -0.73
N LEU A 150 6.88 -17.54 -1.03
CA LEU A 150 6.69 -18.73 -0.19
C LEU A 150 8.01 -19.03 0.50
N GLN A 151 7.95 -19.25 1.81
CA GLN A 151 9.10 -19.61 2.61
C GLN A 151 8.76 -20.75 3.54
N VAL A 152 9.70 -21.68 3.73
CA VAL A 152 9.57 -22.80 4.68
C VAL A 152 10.70 -22.72 5.70
N THR A 153 10.35 -22.53 6.95
CA THR A 153 11.29 -22.43 8.06
C THR A 153 11.16 -23.65 8.98
N PRO A 154 12.27 -24.32 9.40
CA PRO A 154 12.20 -25.36 10.40
C PRO A 154 11.78 -24.79 11.76
N ILE A 155 10.90 -25.51 12.46
CA ILE A 155 10.42 -25.16 13.80
C ILE A 155 10.67 -26.32 14.78
N THR A 156 10.58 -26.03 16.06
CA THR A 156 10.70 -27.06 17.11
C THR A 156 9.40 -27.84 17.27
N SER A 157 9.47 -29.05 17.80
CA SER A 157 8.30 -29.93 18.01
C SER A 157 7.26 -29.35 18.98
N ASN A 158 7.65 -28.41 19.85
CA ASN A 158 6.78 -27.74 20.81
C ASN A 158 6.26 -26.36 20.28
N TYR A 159 6.46 -26.08 19.01
CA TYR A 159 5.98 -24.84 18.38
C TYR A 159 4.45 -24.89 18.24
N SER A 160 3.79 -23.87 18.71
CA SER A 160 2.34 -23.82 18.87
C SER A 160 1.66 -22.76 18.01
N ALA A 161 0.34 -22.79 17.96
CA ALA A 161 -0.47 -21.76 17.30
C ALA A 161 -0.22 -20.35 17.87
N LYS A 162 0.14 -20.25 19.18
CA LYS A 162 0.51 -18.97 19.80
C LYS A 162 1.86 -18.46 19.27
N ASP A 163 2.79 -19.36 19.00
CA ASP A 163 4.09 -18.99 18.43
C ASP A 163 3.91 -18.49 17.00
N VAL A 164 3.00 -19.10 16.19
CA VAL A 164 2.65 -18.59 14.87
C VAL A 164 2.15 -17.14 14.93
N GLN A 165 1.28 -16.83 15.89
CA GLN A 165 0.76 -15.46 16.04
C GLN A 165 1.87 -14.47 16.42
N THR A 166 2.78 -14.90 17.31
CA THR A 166 3.92 -14.09 17.74
C THR A 166 4.87 -13.82 16.58
N ASP A 167 5.19 -14.85 15.80
CA ASP A 167 6.08 -14.74 14.65
C ASP A 167 5.46 -13.91 13.53
N LEU A 168 4.16 -14.07 13.29
CA LEU A 168 3.41 -13.20 12.36
C LEU A 168 3.46 -11.73 12.77
N ALA A 169 3.27 -11.45 14.06
CA ALA A 169 3.34 -10.08 14.58
C ALA A 169 4.77 -9.49 14.45
N ASN A 170 5.79 -10.28 14.77
CA ASN A 170 7.19 -9.88 14.62
C ASN A 170 7.57 -9.66 13.15
N TYR A 171 7.12 -10.53 12.26
CA TYR A 171 7.33 -10.38 10.82
C TYR A 171 6.75 -9.06 10.31
N LEU A 172 5.48 -8.77 10.66
CA LEU A 172 4.80 -7.53 10.28
C LEU A 172 5.46 -6.29 10.90
N LYS A 173 5.94 -6.37 12.12
CA LYS A 173 6.70 -5.28 12.76
C LYS A 173 7.99 -4.98 11.98
N ASN A 174 8.73 -6.01 11.60
CA ASN A 174 9.97 -5.85 10.82
C ASN A 174 9.68 -5.35 9.40
N LEU A 175 8.63 -5.86 8.77
CA LEU A 175 8.17 -5.41 7.46
C LEU A 175 7.77 -3.92 7.50
N GLY A 176 7.10 -3.49 8.56
CA GLY A 176 6.67 -2.10 8.74
C GLY A 176 7.82 -1.09 8.74
N ALA A 177 9.02 -1.50 9.15
CA ALA A 177 10.20 -0.63 9.11
C ALA A 177 10.62 -0.22 7.67
N GLN A 178 10.14 -0.93 6.66
CA GLN A 178 10.40 -0.62 5.25
C GLN A 178 9.45 0.45 4.68
N TYR A 179 8.43 0.85 5.45
CA TYR A 179 7.39 1.80 5.03
C TYR A 179 7.41 3.05 5.90
N PRO A 180 8.27 4.03 5.61
CA PRO A 180 8.48 5.21 6.47
C PRO A 180 7.30 6.18 6.48
N GLY A 181 6.41 6.13 5.47
CA GLY A 181 5.28 7.04 5.40
C GLY A 181 4.19 6.68 6.40
N LYS A 182 3.55 5.55 6.23
CA LYS A 182 2.48 5.06 7.12
C LYS A 182 2.43 3.55 7.10
N TRP A 183 2.22 2.94 8.27
CA TRP A 183 2.07 1.50 8.41
C TRP A 183 0.82 1.16 9.20
N GLU A 184 0.01 0.28 8.64
CA GLU A 184 -1.23 -0.19 9.26
C GLU A 184 -1.34 -1.70 9.12
N THR A 185 -1.76 -2.37 10.18
CA THR A 185 -2.07 -3.80 10.17
C THR A 185 -3.46 -4.03 10.71
N TRP A 186 -4.12 -5.09 10.25
CA TRP A 186 -5.42 -5.49 10.78
C TRP A 186 -5.25 -6.52 11.90
N LYS A 187 -6.35 -6.95 12.47
CA LYS A 187 -6.35 -8.05 13.45
C LYS A 187 -6.02 -9.35 12.74
N ALA A 188 -5.10 -10.14 13.31
CA ALA A 188 -4.79 -11.46 12.81
C ALA A 188 -6.02 -12.38 12.91
N ALA A 189 -6.26 -13.15 11.85
CA ALA A 189 -7.36 -14.10 11.78
C ALA A 189 -6.82 -15.53 11.59
N SER A 190 -7.45 -16.50 12.24
CA SER A 190 -7.11 -17.91 12.08
C SER A 190 -7.62 -18.43 10.73
N LYS A 191 -6.75 -19.08 9.98
CA LYS A 191 -7.08 -19.75 8.71
C LYS A 191 -6.05 -20.85 8.45
N LYS A 192 -6.49 -22.02 8.01
CA LYS A 192 -5.56 -23.09 7.63
C LYS A 192 -4.83 -22.73 6.32
N LEU A 193 -3.59 -23.21 6.17
CA LEU A 193 -2.83 -23.10 4.91
C LEU A 193 -2.14 -24.45 4.65
N ALA A 194 -2.24 -24.99 3.44
CA ALA A 194 -1.71 -26.30 3.08
C ALA A 194 -2.10 -27.41 4.10
N GLY A 195 -3.32 -27.35 4.62
CA GLY A 195 -3.83 -28.27 5.65
C GLY A 195 -3.39 -27.98 7.09
N GLY A 196 -2.40 -27.11 7.27
CA GLY A 196 -1.84 -26.77 8.59
C GLY A 196 -2.61 -25.68 9.33
N THR A 197 -2.46 -25.66 10.66
CA THR A 197 -3.03 -24.58 11.50
C THR A 197 -2.26 -23.29 11.29
N GLY A 198 -2.96 -22.22 10.94
CA GLY A 198 -2.31 -20.96 10.59
C GLY A 198 -3.10 -19.71 10.97
N TYR A 199 -2.41 -18.58 10.79
CA TYR A 199 -2.94 -17.24 10.97
C TYR A 199 -2.47 -16.35 9.85
N TYR A 200 -3.34 -15.44 9.42
CA TYR A 200 -2.97 -14.41 8.46
C TYR A 200 -3.28 -13.01 8.99
N ASN A 201 -2.59 -12.05 8.44
CA ASN A 201 -2.88 -10.65 8.67
C ASN A 201 -2.68 -9.87 7.37
N ASN A 202 -3.53 -8.85 7.18
CA ASN A 202 -3.40 -7.89 6.10
C ASN A 202 -2.65 -6.67 6.60
N TYR A 203 -1.99 -5.98 5.66
CA TYR A 203 -1.33 -4.73 5.98
C TYR A 203 -1.48 -3.71 4.85
N ARG A 204 -1.24 -2.45 5.19
CA ARG A 204 -1.09 -1.33 4.29
C ARG A 204 0.15 -0.55 4.69
N GLY A 205 1.03 -0.32 3.73
CA GLY A 205 2.20 0.52 3.88
C GLY A 205 2.14 1.71 2.91
N VAL A 206 2.81 2.79 3.27
CA VAL A 206 3.05 3.93 2.39
C VAL A 206 4.56 4.13 2.30
N MET A 207 5.09 4.08 1.09
CA MET A 207 6.51 4.30 0.82
C MET A 207 6.87 5.78 0.91
N SER A 208 8.15 6.11 0.87
CA SER A 208 8.64 7.49 0.94
C SER A 208 8.16 8.40 -0.19
N ASP A 209 7.89 7.82 -1.36
CA ASP A 209 7.36 8.50 -2.54
C ASP A 209 5.82 8.62 -2.54
N GLY A 210 5.15 8.17 -1.47
CA GLY A 210 3.70 8.16 -1.37
C GLY A 210 3.02 6.94 -1.98
N THR A 211 3.76 6.02 -2.60
CA THR A 211 3.19 4.78 -3.17
C THR A 211 2.51 3.95 -2.09
N ILE A 212 1.25 3.62 -2.32
CA ILE A 212 0.48 2.78 -1.40
C ILE A 212 0.68 1.32 -1.76
N VAL A 213 1.15 0.55 -0.80
CA VAL A 213 1.33 -0.90 -0.90
C VAL A 213 0.36 -1.60 0.04
N ARG A 214 -0.21 -2.69 -0.40
CA ARG A 214 -1.02 -3.59 0.43
C ARG A 214 -0.52 -5.01 0.28
N GLY A 215 -0.77 -5.81 1.32
CA GLY A 215 -0.40 -7.22 1.25
C GLY A 215 -1.05 -8.05 2.34
N ARG A 216 -0.71 -9.32 2.29
CA ARG A 216 -1.14 -10.33 3.26
C ARG A 216 0.02 -11.25 3.57
N VAL A 217 0.23 -11.47 4.85
CA VAL A 217 1.14 -12.51 5.34
C VAL A 217 0.30 -13.61 5.98
N HIS A 218 0.52 -14.84 5.57
CA HIS A 218 -0.14 -16.02 6.11
C HIS A 218 0.93 -17.03 6.54
N MET A 219 0.93 -17.39 7.80
CA MET A 219 1.85 -18.37 8.36
C MET A 219 1.09 -19.58 8.90
N ALA A 220 1.57 -20.78 8.65
CA ALA A 220 0.94 -22.01 9.14
C ALA A 220 1.96 -23.07 9.50
N ILE A 221 1.68 -23.80 10.58
CA ILE A 221 2.40 -25.02 10.94
C ILE A 221 1.98 -26.11 9.96
N ILE A 222 2.92 -26.64 9.22
CA ILE A 222 2.73 -27.76 8.30
C ILE A 222 3.48 -29.00 8.83
N GLY A 223 3.25 -30.14 8.21
CA GLY A 223 3.88 -31.40 8.63
C GLY A 223 5.41 -31.30 8.76
N ASN A 224 6.02 -32.22 9.50
CA ASN A 224 7.47 -32.35 9.70
C ASN A 224 8.14 -31.14 10.37
N ASN A 225 7.49 -30.54 11.37
CA ASN A 225 8.04 -29.41 12.12
C ASN A 225 8.50 -28.25 11.22
N LYS A 226 7.64 -27.83 10.31
CA LYS A 226 7.90 -26.72 9.41
C LYS A 226 6.83 -25.63 9.54
N LEU A 227 7.24 -24.38 9.43
CA LEU A 227 6.39 -23.21 9.29
C LEU A 227 6.40 -22.77 7.83
N LEU A 228 5.24 -22.78 7.18
CA LEU A 228 5.07 -22.22 5.85
C LEU A 228 4.61 -20.76 5.98
N THR A 229 5.32 -19.87 5.33
CA THR A 229 4.94 -18.46 5.17
C THR A 229 4.58 -18.20 3.72
N LEU A 230 3.37 -17.70 3.48
CA LEU A 230 2.92 -17.17 2.21
C LEU A 230 2.73 -15.66 2.36
N HIS A 231 3.52 -14.89 1.66
CA HIS A 231 3.43 -13.44 1.66
C HIS A 231 3.15 -12.93 0.25
N ILE A 232 2.12 -12.10 0.10
CA ILE A 232 1.84 -11.37 -1.13
C ILE A 232 1.86 -9.88 -0.82
N THR A 233 2.52 -9.11 -1.68
CA THR A 233 2.53 -7.65 -1.67
C THR A 233 2.18 -7.12 -3.04
N CYS A 234 1.45 -6.02 -3.13
CA CYS A 234 0.95 -5.49 -4.39
C CYS A 234 0.60 -3.99 -4.29
N PRO A 235 0.44 -3.30 -5.43
CA PRO A 235 -0.06 -1.93 -5.46
C PRO A 235 -1.41 -1.80 -4.75
N GLY A 236 -1.52 -0.81 -3.86
CA GLY A 236 -2.67 -0.69 -2.97
C GLY A 236 -4.01 -0.48 -3.67
N TRP A 237 -4.01 0.22 -4.79
CA TRP A 237 -5.21 0.52 -5.57
C TRP A 237 -5.78 -0.70 -6.32
N TYR A 238 -4.95 -1.69 -6.62
CA TYR A 238 -5.35 -2.92 -7.31
C TYR A 238 -5.42 -4.13 -6.37
N ASN A 239 -5.35 -3.91 -5.08
CA ASN A 239 -5.29 -4.98 -4.08
C ASN A 239 -6.40 -6.05 -4.25
N THR A 240 -7.63 -5.65 -4.56
CA THR A 240 -8.75 -6.59 -4.76
C THR A 240 -8.46 -7.57 -5.90
N SER A 241 -7.90 -7.09 -7.00
CA SER A 241 -7.53 -7.95 -8.13
C SER A 241 -6.38 -8.89 -7.77
N TYR A 242 -5.30 -8.36 -7.15
CA TYR A 242 -4.14 -9.18 -6.77
C TYR A 242 -4.45 -10.20 -5.68
N MET A 243 -5.40 -9.93 -4.77
CA MET A 243 -5.83 -10.92 -3.79
C MET A 243 -6.46 -12.16 -4.40
N LYS A 244 -6.97 -12.10 -5.63
CA LYS A 244 -7.42 -13.29 -6.39
C LYS A 244 -6.26 -14.26 -6.67
N ILE A 245 -5.03 -13.73 -6.85
CA ILE A 245 -3.84 -14.59 -7.00
C ILE A 245 -3.56 -15.32 -5.69
N TYR A 246 -3.58 -14.58 -4.55
CA TYR A 246 -3.44 -15.22 -3.25
C TYR A 246 -4.49 -16.31 -3.03
N ASP A 247 -5.75 -16.08 -3.37
CA ASP A 247 -6.84 -17.04 -3.18
C ASP A 247 -6.63 -18.29 -4.05
N ASN A 248 -6.09 -18.13 -5.25
CA ASN A 248 -5.72 -19.26 -6.12
C ASN A 248 -4.57 -20.08 -5.52
N ILE A 249 -3.50 -19.43 -5.04
CA ILE A 249 -2.39 -20.12 -4.35
C ILE A 249 -2.94 -20.85 -3.13
N TYR A 250 -3.68 -20.13 -2.29
CA TYR A 250 -4.25 -20.66 -1.06
C TYR A 250 -5.10 -21.93 -1.28
N SER A 251 -5.94 -21.93 -2.32
CA SER A 251 -6.84 -23.05 -2.62
C SER A 251 -6.16 -24.22 -3.33
N SER A 252 -5.03 -23.98 -3.98
CA SER A 252 -4.34 -24.97 -4.82
C SER A 252 -3.04 -25.52 -4.23
N ILE A 253 -2.49 -24.87 -3.20
CA ILE A 253 -1.21 -25.28 -2.60
C ILE A 253 -1.31 -26.66 -1.95
N LYS A 254 -0.42 -27.55 -2.37
CA LYS A 254 -0.33 -28.90 -1.85
C LYS A 254 1.11 -29.40 -1.83
N ALA A 255 1.42 -30.33 -0.93
CA ALA A 255 2.72 -30.98 -0.90
C ALA A 255 2.94 -31.82 -2.16
N ILE A 256 4.18 -31.83 -2.65
CA ILE A 256 4.61 -32.75 -3.72
C ILE A 256 4.72 -34.15 -3.09
N GLN A 257 4.08 -35.14 -3.72
CA GLN A 257 4.14 -36.54 -3.29
C GLN A 257 5.44 -37.18 -3.78
#